data_87da2e80516e93d30e33730afe09d971
#
_entry.id   87da2e80516e93d30e33730afe09d971
#
_cell.length_a   1.000
_cell.length_b   1.000
_cell.length_c   1.000
_cell.angle_alpha   90.00
_cell.angle_beta   90.00
_cell.angle_gamma   90.00
#
_symmetry.space_group_name_H-M   'P 1'
#
loop_
_entity.id
_entity.type
_entity.pdbx_description
1 polymer ?
#
loop_
_entity_poly.entity_id
_entity_poly.type
_entity_poly.pdbx_seq_one_letter_code
_entity_poly.pdbx_strand_id
1 'polypeptide(L)'
;MCQININELEAKINNSTKDEFLLELEGTINEVIKISNMKILIDTDYIKIYSQDKEKMKLNKHQIMKIEEKNEEYIISFDSMQKAKIK
;
A
#
# COMPACT_ATOMS: atom_id res chain seq x y z
N MET A 1 -0.62 -13.74 -10.88
CA MET A 1 -0.96 -12.44 -10.29
C MET A 1 -2.45 -12.36 -10.09
N CYS A 2 -2.90 -11.97 -8.91
CA CYS A 2 -4.30 -11.98 -8.51
C CYS A 2 -4.74 -10.56 -8.16
N GLN A 3 -5.88 -10.14 -8.69
CA GLN A 3 -6.45 -8.84 -8.33
C GLN A 3 -7.23 -8.97 -7.04
N ILE A 4 -7.01 -8.04 -6.10
CA ILE A 4 -7.70 -8.01 -4.82
C ILE A 4 -8.35 -6.64 -4.62
N ASN A 5 -9.30 -6.56 -3.70
CA ASN A 5 -9.92 -5.28 -3.37
C ASN A 5 -9.19 -4.60 -2.19
N ILE A 6 -9.56 -3.35 -1.94
CA ILE A 6 -8.90 -2.54 -0.93
C ILE A 6 -9.08 -3.11 0.49
N ASN A 7 -10.23 -3.71 0.78
CA ASN A 7 -10.47 -4.31 2.10
C ASN A 7 -9.63 -5.55 2.32
N GLU A 8 -9.40 -6.34 1.26
CA GLU A 8 -8.51 -7.49 1.33
C GLU A 8 -7.07 -7.05 1.57
N LEU A 9 -6.63 -5.97 0.92
CA LEU A 9 -5.30 -5.42 1.14
C LEU A 9 -5.12 -5.01 2.61
N GLU A 10 -6.09 -4.29 3.17
CA GLU A 10 -6.06 -3.87 4.56
C GLU A 10 -5.92 -5.08 5.49
N ALA A 11 -6.75 -6.08 5.29
CA ALA A 11 -6.73 -7.28 6.14
C ALA A 11 -5.39 -8.01 6.04
N LYS A 12 -4.87 -8.20 4.83
CA LYS A 12 -3.62 -8.93 4.61
C LYS A 12 -2.42 -8.21 5.21
N ILE A 13 -2.33 -6.90 5.05
CA ILE A 13 -1.24 -6.11 5.62
C ILE A 13 -1.34 -6.09 7.15
N ASN A 14 -2.53 -5.81 7.69
CA ASN A 14 -2.70 -5.65 9.13
C ASN A 14 -2.57 -6.96 9.90
N ASN A 15 -2.82 -8.09 9.24
CA ASN A 15 -2.68 -9.42 9.85
C ASN A 15 -1.34 -10.09 9.53
N SER A 16 -0.46 -9.41 8.81
CA SER A 16 0.85 -9.96 8.46
C SER A 16 1.73 -10.07 9.71
N THR A 17 2.55 -11.12 9.77
CA THR A 17 3.56 -11.28 10.81
C THR A 17 4.90 -10.66 10.42
N LYS A 18 4.96 -10.05 9.25
CA LYS A 18 6.17 -9.45 8.72
C LYS A 18 6.51 -8.17 9.49
N ASP A 19 7.75 -8.04 9.95
CA ASP A 19 8.19 -6.89 10.75
C ASP A 19 8.48 -5.66 9.91
N GLU A 20 8.96 -5.86 8.67
CA GLU A 20 9.33 -4.75 7.79
C GLU A 20 8.76 -4.94 6.40
N PHE A 21 8.33 -3.83 5.83
CA PHE A 21 7.91 -3.75 4.42
C PHE A 21 8.72 -2.68 3.73
N LEU A 22 8.89 -2.83 2.42
CA LEU A 22 9.40 -1.77 1.56
C LEU A 22 8.22 -1.23 0.77
N LEU A 23 8.04 0.08 0.82
CA LEU A 23 7.06 0.78 0.00
C LEU A 23 7.84 1.46 -1.12
N GLU A 24 7.64 1.00 -2.35
CA GLU A 24 8.30 1.56 -3.52
C GLU A 24 7.29 2.34 -4.34
N LEU A 25 7.52 3.63 -4.50
CA LEU A 25 6.72 4.49 -5.36
C LEU A 25 7.40 4.60 -6.71
N GLU A 26 6.63 4.40 -7.79
CA GLU A 26 7.12 4.51 -9.16
C GLU A 26 6.14 5.32 -9.99
N GLY A 27 6.68 6.23 -10.81
CA GLY A 27 5.88 7.08 -11.70
C GLY A 27 6.30 8.54 -11.57
N THR A 28 5.34 9.42 -11.27
CA THR A 28 5.61 10.83 -11.06
C THR A 28 6.54 11.06 -9.86
N ILE A 29 6.32 10.28 -8.79
CA ILE A 29 7.16 10.27 -7.61
C ILE A 29 7.86 8.92 -7.56
N ASN A 30 9.19 8.92 -7.43
CA ASN A 30 9.98 7.70 -7.33
C ASN A 30 10.74 7.69 -6.02
N GLU A 31 10.38 6.79 -5.12
CA GLU A 31 10.94 6.74 -3.77
C GLU A 31 10.82 5.34 -3.20
N VAL A 32 11.76 4.96 -2.34
CA VAL A 32 11.69 3.70 -1.59
C VAL A 32 11.71 4.04 -0.11
N ILE A 33 10.69 3.59 0.62
CA ILE A 33 10.52 3.87 2.03
C ILE A 33 10.45 2.56 2.80
N LYS A 34 11.28 2.43 3.84
CA LYS A 34 11.21 1.29 4.74
C LYS A 34 10.15 1.56 5.81
N ILE A 35 9.24 0.62 5.99
CA ILE A 35 8.14 0.72 6.94
C ILE A 35 8.23 -0.42 7.95
N SER A 36 8.37 -0.08 9.22
CA SER A 36 8.42 -1.05 10.30
C SER A 36 7.05 -1.20 10.93
N ASN A 37 6.64 -2.46 11.17
CA ASN A 37 5.33 -2.77 11.77
C ASN A 37 4.20 -2.06 11.04
N MET A 38 4.17 -2.23 9.73
CA MET A 38 3.22 -1.54 8.87
C MET A 38 1.78 -1.87 9.22
N LYS A 39 0.97 -0.82 9.32
CA LYS A 39 -0.48 -0.92 9.40
C LYS A 39 -1.07 0.02 8.40
N ILE A 40 -2.22 -0.33 7.86
CA ILE A 40 -2.97 0.58 7.00
C ILE A 40 -4.36 0.78 7.55
N LEU A 41 -4.87 1.99 7.34
CA LEU A 41 -6.21 2.37 7.73
C LEU A 41 -6.90 3.00 6.53
N ILE A 42 -8.06 2.47 6.19
CA ILE A 42 -8.85 3.00 5.07
C ILE A 42 -9.93 3.90 5.62
N ASP A 43 -9.90 5.17 5.21
CA ASP A 43 -11.00 6.08 5.52
C ASP A 43 -11.76 6.44 4.24
N THR A 44 -12.59 7.48 4.29
CA THR A 44 -13.46 7.86 3.17
C THR A 44 -12.67 8.19 1.90
N ASP A 45 -11.54 8.89 2.05
CA ASP A 45 -10.79 9.43 0.91
C ASP A 45 -9.40 8.85 0.73
N TYR A 46 -8.82 8.26 1.79
CA TYR A 46 -7.41 7.88 1.78
C TYR A 46 -7.18 6.47 2.30
N ILE A 47 -6.09 5.87 1.82
CA ILE A 47 -5.41 4.79 2.51
C ILE A 47 -4.29 5.43 3.29
N LYS A 48 -4.34 5.35 4.62
CA LYS A 48 -3.28 5.88 5.49
C LYS A 48 -2.32 4.77 5.84
N ILE A 49 -1.04 5.04 5.67
CA ILE A 49 0.03 4.07 5.93
C ILE A 49 0.77 4.49 7.19
N TYR A 50 0.84 3.58 8.16
CA TYR A 50 1.48 3.80 9.45
C TYR A 50 2.74 2.96 9.58
N SER A 51 3.75 3.53 10.22
CA SER A 51 4.96 2.82 10.63
C SER A 51 5.11 3.04 12.13
N GLN A 52 5.09 1.95 12.91
CA GLN A 52 5.18 2.02 14.37
C GLN A 52 4.19 3.03 14.97
N ASP A 53 2.94 2.92 14.53
CA ASP A 53 1.81 3.75 14.99
C ASP A 53 1.89 5.23 14.60
N LYS A 54 2.83 5.60 13.72
CA LYS A 54 2.92 6.96 13.18
C LYS A 54 2.55 6.97 11.71
N GLU A 55 1.69 7.91 11.32
CA GLU A 55 1.30 8.06 9.93
C GLU A 55 2.51 8.50 9.08
N LYS A 56 2.82 7.73 8.06
CA LYS A 56 3.92 8.03 7.14
C LYS A 56 3.45 8.69 5.87
N MET A 57 2.32 8.23 5.33
CA MET A 57 1.79 8.80 4.10
C MET A 57 0.32 8.44 3.92
N LYS A 58 -0.31 9.14 2.99
CA LYS A 58 -1.67 8.89 2.55
C LYS A 58 -1.66 8.66 1.06
N LEU A 59 -2.44 7.69 0.60
CA LEU A 59 -2.68 7.45 -0.81
C LEU A 59 -4.14 7.76 -1.11
N ASN A 60 -4.40 8.48 -2.19
CA ASN A 60 -5.78 8.84 -2.55
C ASN A 60 -6.52 7.61 -3.04
N LYS A 61 -7.49 7.15 -2.24
CA LYS A 61 -8.27 5.96 -2.52
C LYS A 61 -9.04 6.05 -3.83
N HIS A 62 -9.52 7.24 -4.18
CA HIS A 62 -10.35 7.44 -5.37
C HIS A 62 -9.57 7.38 -6.67
N GLN A 63 -8.24 7.45 -6.62
CA GLN A 63 -7.38 7.35 -7.79
C GLN A 63 -6.86 5.95 -8.04
N ILE A 64 -7.21 4.99 -7.19
CA ILE A 64 -6.77 3.61 -7.36
C ILE A 64 -7.57 2.96 -8.48
N MET A 65 -6.84 2.42 -9.47
CA MET A 65 -7.44 1.66 -10.57
C MET A 65 -7.55 0.18 -10.23
N LYS A 66 -6.49 -0.38 -9.67
CA LYS A 66 -6.47 -1.79 -9.29
C LYS A 66 -5.40 -2.07 -8.25
N ILE A 67 -5.57 -3.17 -7.54
CA ILE A 67 -4.59 -3.69 -6.59
C ILE A 67 -4.34 -5.14 -6.96
N GLU A 68 -3.07 -5.51 -7.12
CA GLU A 68 -2.68 -6.86 -7.49
C GLU A 68 -1.77 -7.46 -6.43
N GLU A 69 -1.92 -8.76 -6.20
CA GLU A 69 -1.08 -9.51 -5.28
C GLU A 69 -0.31 -10.57 -6.05
N LYS A 70 0.98 -10.69 -5.78
CA LYS A 70 1.83 -11.75 -6.32
C LYS A 70 2.90 -12.09 -5.30
N ASN A 71 2.93 -13.35 -4.82
CA ASN A 71 3.97 -13.83 -3.90
C ASN A 71 4.13 -12.93 -2.66
N GLU A 72 3.02 -12.56 -2.03
CA GLU A 72 2.98 -11.69 -0.85
C GLU A 72 3.48 -10.26 -1.10
N GLU A 73 3.61 -9.88 -2.36
CA GLU A 73 3.88 -8.49 -2.74
C GLU A 73 2.61 -7.90 -3.33
N TYR A 74 2.45 -6.60 -3.13
CA TYR A 74 1.24 -5.90 -3.57
C TYR A 74 1.60 -4.75 -4.49
N ILE A 75 0.83 -4.59 -5.56
CA ILE A 75 1.02 -3.49 -6.51
C ILE A 75 -0.28 -2.71 -6.60
N ILE A 76 -0.23 -1.44 -6.21
CA ILE A 76 -1.36 -0.53 -6.31
C ILE A 76 -1.10 0.38 -7.51
N SER A 77 -2.00 0.33 -8.49
CA SER A 77 -1.92 1.15 -9.70
C SER A 77 -2.93 2.28 -9.62
N PHE A 78 -2.48 3.49 -9.89
CA PHE A 78 -3.31 4.70 -9.87
C PHE A 78 -3.58 5.21 -11.27
N ASP A 79 -4.64 5.99 -11.44
CA ASP A 79 -5.03 6.56 -12.72
C ASP A 79 -4.02 7.58 -13.27
N SER A 80 -3.17 8.14 -12.41
CA SER A 80 -2.11 9.07 -12.77
C SER A 80 -0.83 8.39 -13.27
N MET A 81 -0.87 7.10 -13.55
CA MET A 81 0.28 6.26 -13.91
C MET A 81 1.29 6.10 -12.77
N GLN A 82 0.93 6.52 -11.57
CA GLN A 82 1.71 6.27 -10.37
C GLN A 82 1.44 4.84 -9.89
N LYS A 83 2.45 4.17 -9.39
CA LYS A 83 2.32 2.86 -8.75
C LYS A 83 2.93 2.90 -7.36
N ALA A 84 2.35 2.11 -6.46
CA ALA A 84 2.91 1.87 -5.14
C ALA A 84 3.05 0.36 -4.97
N LYS A 85 4.27 -0.10 -4.74
CA LYS A 85 4.55 -1.52 -4.51
C LYS A 85 4.86 -1.72 -3.04
N ILE A 86 4.23 -2.71 -2.45
CA ILE A 86 4.45 -3.10 -1.06
C ILE A 86 5.09 -4.48 -1.08
N LYS A 87 6.29 -4.56 -0.56
CA LYS A 87 7.08 -5.80 -0.58
C LYS A 87 7.44 -6.28 0.81
#